data_31c5315985c9d6929868d392991bd687
#
_entry.id   31c5315985c9d6929868d392991bd687
#
_cell.length_a   1.000
_cell.length_b   1.000
_cell.length_c   1.000
_cell.angle_alpha   90.00
_cell.angle_beta   90.00
_cell.angle_gamma   90.00
#
_symmetry.space_group_name_H-M   'P 1'
#
loop_
_entity.id
_entity.type
_entity.pdbx_description
1 polymer ?
#
loop_
_entity_poly.entity_id
_entity_poly.type
_entity_poly.pdbx_seq_one_letter_code
_entity_poly.pdbx_strand_id
1 'polypeptide(L)'
;KDFQAQAMEDALGEGTSPVLHGDKLIIVVDHELQSFVVAIDKHTGNEIWKTHRDEVSNWTTPRIYRYDGQDRIVINGSSVCAYDLNTGRFLWKCGGQSLSAIPMPAVGHGLAFAASGWRKDKVHAIRLGQMGDLTDSKSIAWSLDRGAPYVPCPMLWGDELYLLEDSSFFSCVRANDGHR
;
A
#
# COMPACT_ATOMS: atom_id res chain seq x y z
N LYS A 1 -4.32 -16.89 15.74
CA LYS A 1 -2.88 -16.80 16.06
C LYS A 1 -2.60 -15.45 16.73
N ASP A 2 -1.95 -15.46 17.86
CA ASP A 2 -1.45 -14.26 18.51
C ASP A 2 -0.05 -13.94 17.94
N PHE A 3 0.11 -12.76 17.35
CA PHE A 3 1.40 -12.30 16.82
C PHE A 3 2.22 -11.57 17.87
N GLN A 4 1.68 -11.42 19.10
CA GLN A 4 2.31 -10.67 20.20
C GLN A 4 2.67 -9.23 19.77
N ALA A 5 1.86 -8.67 18.87
CA ALA A 5 2.02 -7.29 18.44
C ALA A 5 1.74 -6.35 19.64
N GLN A 6 2.55 -5.32 19.75
CA GLN A 6 2.35 -4.32 20.79
C GLN A 6 1.17 -3.42 20.43
N ALA A 7 0.53 -2.83 21.42
CA ALA A 7 -0.52 -1.84 21.17
C ALA A 7 0.09 -0.58 20.53
N MET A 8 -0.65 0.00 19.58
CA MET A 8 -0.29 1.30 19.00
C MET A 8 -0.22 2.39 20.06
N GLU A 9 0.71 3.32 19.91
CA GLU A 9 0.96 4.41 20.86
C GLU A 9 -0.30 5.26 21.10
N ASP A 10 -1.05 5.56 20.04
CA ASP A 10 -2.31 6.33 20.13
C ASP A 10 -3.54 5.49 20.46
N ALA A 11 -3.39 4.21 20.76
CA ALA A 11 -4.46 3.27 21.09
C ALA A 11 -5.63 3.22 20.06
N LEU A 12 -5.38 3.60 18.81
CA LEU A 12 -6.39 3.61 17.73
C LEU A 12 -6.70 2.20 17.20
N GLY A 13 -5.88 1.22 17.57
CA GLY A 13 -6.04 -0.18 17.18
C GLY A 13 -5.68 -0.46 15.71
N GLU A 14 -5.73 -1.74 15.37
CA GLU A 14 -5.44 -2.23 14.03
C GLU A 14 -6.61 -1.94 13.07
N GLY A 15 -6.33 -1.27 11.94
CA GLY A 15 -7.33 -0.99 10.90
C GLY A 15 -7.08 -1.73 9.59
N THR A 16 -5.99 -2.48 9.52
CA THR A 16 -5.60 -3.24 8.33
C THR A 16 -6.45 -4.48 8.16
N SER A 17 -7.08 -4.65 7.00
CA SER A 17 -7.80 -5.89 6.67
C SER A 17 -6.84 -6.96 6.18
N PRO A 18 -6.99 -8.23 6.61
CA PRO A 18 -6.25 -9.34 6.03
C PRO A 18 -6.71 -9.61 4.59
N VAL A 19 -5.77 -10.05 3.73
CA VAL A 19 -6.05 -10.36 2.32
C VAL A 19 -5.74 -11.80 2.02
N LEU A 20 -6.72 -12.53 1.46
CA LEU A 20 -6.58 -13.92 1.07
C LEU A 20 -6.14 -14.03 -0.41
N HIS A 21 -5.12 -14.84 -0.67
CA HIS A 21 -4.71 -15.22 -2.02
C HIS A 21 -4.28 -16.70 -2.06
N GLY A 22 -5.04 -17.50 -2.77
CA GLY A 22 -4.85 -18.96 -2.76
C GLY A 22 -4.98 -19.51 -1.34
N ASP A 23 -3.92 -20.11 -0.83
CA ASP A 23 -3.88 -20.67 0.53
C ASP A 23 -3.16 -19.75 1.54
N LYS A 24 -2.76 -18.56 1.12
CA LYS A 24 -2.06 -17.59 1.95
C LYS A 24 -2.99 -16.48 2.44
N LEU A 25 -2.99 -16.21 3.73
CA LEU A 25 -3.58 -15.03 4.34
C LEU A 25 -2.46 -14.04 4.65
N ILE A 26 -2.52 -12.87 4.03
CA ILE A 26 -1.54 -11.80 4.19
C ILE A 26 -2.06 -10.81 5.23
N ILE A 27 -1.24 -10.54 6.22
CA ILE A 27 -1.56 -9.62 7.32
C ILE A 27 -0.43 -8.61 7.43
N VAL A 28 -0.78 -7.34 7.55
CA VAL A 28 0.15 -6.24 7.81
C VAL A 28 -0.12 -5.74 9.23
N VAL A 29 0.95 -5.51 9.96
CA VAL A 29 0.93 -4.89 11.29
C VAL A 29 1.99 -3.80 11.26
N ASP A 30 1.56 -2.55 11.28
CA ASP A 30 2.45 -1.39 11.25
C ASP A 30 2.26 -0.57 12.53
N HIS A 31 3.32 -0.48 13.33
CA HIS A 31 3.36 0.26 14.58
C HIS A 31 4.66 1.04 14.74
N GLU A 32 4.74 1.91 15.75
CA GLU A 32 5.93 2.71 16.07
C GLU A 32 7.13 1.85 16.52
N LEU A 33 6.88 0.67 17.06
CA LEU A 33 7.94 -0.18 17.64
C LEU A 33 8.22 -1.45 16.86
N GLN A 34 7.24 -1.98 16.12
CA GLN A 34 7.37 -3.27 15.47
C GLN A 34 6.46 -3.42 14.27
N SER A 35 6.98 -3.15 13.08
CA SER A 35 6.21 -3.28 11.85
C SER A 35 6.63 -4.52 11.06
N PHE A 36 5.63 -5.23 10.50
CA PHE A 36 5.87 -6.40 9.68
C PHE A 36 4.71 -6.71 8.73
N VAL A 37 5.01 -7.43 7.69
CA VAL A 37 4.05 -8.16 6.86
C VAL A 37 4.29 -9.65 7.00
N VAL A 38 3.22 -10.44 7.11
CA VAL A 38 3.30 -11.88 7.32
C VAL A 38 2.31 -12.62 6.42
N ALA A 39 2.73 -13.76 5.89
CA ALA A 39 1.84 -14.72 5.27
C ALA A 39 1.66 -15.92 6.18
N ILE A 40 0.42 -16.31 6.39
CA ILE A 40 0.07 -17.53 7.11
C ILE A 40 -0.74 -18.46 6.22
N ASP A 41 -0.61 -19.76 6.42
CA ASP A 41 -1.44 -20.77 5.80
C ASP A 41 -2.88 -20.65 6.37
N LYS A 42 -3.86 -20.46 5.50
CA LYS A 42 -5.26 -20.26 5.90
C LYS A 42 -5.91 -21.46 6.58
N HIS A 43 -5.40 -22.68 6.35
CA HIS A 43 -5.97 -23.91 6.90
C HIS A 43 -5.38 -24.25 8.27
N THR A 44 -4.07 -24.02 8.44
CA THR A 44 -3.34 -24.41 9.66
C THR A 44 -3.04 -23.24 10.58
N GLY A 45 -3.07 -22.00 10.08
CA GLY A 45 -2.62 -20.82 10.80
C GLY A 45 -1.10 -20.73 10.98
N ASN A 46 -0.34 -21.64 10.35
CA ASN A 46 1.12 -21.60 10.43
C ASN A 46 1.69 -20.45 9.61
N GLU A 47 2.76 -19.85 10.13
CA GLU A 47 3.52 -18.86 9.41
C GLU A 47 4.25 -19.49 8.23
N ILE A 48 4.08 -18.90 7.04
CA ILE A 48 4.81 -19.28 5.84
C ILE A 48 6.07 -18.44 5.73
N TRP A 49 5.93 -17.12 5.90
CA TRP A 49 7.03 -16.18 5.98
C TRP A 49 6.59 -14.92 6.74
N LYS A 50 7.57 -14.20 7.32
CA LYS A 50 7.39 -12.91 7.97
C LYS A 50 8.52 -11.98 7.58
N THR A 51 8.21 -10.74 7.20
CA THR A 51 9.18 -9.73 6.81
C THR A 51 8.99 -8.46 7.63
N HIS A 52 10.06 -7.99 8.26
CA HIS A 52 10.05 -6.71 8.97
C HIS A 52 9.89 -5.54 7.99
N ARG A 53 9.21 -4.51 8.46
CA ARG A 53 8.98 -3.25 7.75
C ARG A 53 9.55 -2.11 8.58
N ASP A 54 10.14 -1.13 7.90
CA ASP A 54 10.59 0.12 8.51
C ASP A 54 9.47 1.16 8.30
N GLU A 55 8.39 1.01 9.06
CA GLU A 55 7.19 1.83 8.98
C GLU A 55 6.70 2.18 10.38
N VAL A 56 6.02 3.31 10.49
CA VAL A 56 5.26 3.73 11.67
C VAL A 56 3.80 3.30 11.51
N SER A 57 2.93 3.67 12.45
CA SER A 57 1.51 3.33 12.42
C SER A 57 0.84 3.71 11.10
N ASN A 58 0.31 2.70 10.43
CA ASN A 58 -0.48 2.79 9.23
C ASN A 58 -1.66 1.82 9.30
N TRP A 59 -2.73 2.12 8.58
CA TRP A 59 -3.97 1.32 8.59
C TRP A 59 -4.32 0.78 7.20
N THR A 60 -3.36 0.73 6.31
CA THR A 60 -3.56 0.36 4.92
C THR A 60 -3.71 -1.14 4.73
N THR A 61 -4.72 -1.55 3.98
CA THR A 61 -4.88 -2.93 3.53
C THR A 61 -3.93 -3.21 2.35
N PRO A 62 -3.19 -4.33 2.35
CA PRO A 62 -2.30 -4.68 1.25
C PRO A 62 -3.09 -4.97 -0.04
N ARG A 63 -2.50 -4.61 -1.20
CA ARG A 63 -3.04 -4.99 -2.51
C ARG A 63 -2.17 -6.06 -3.16
N ILE A 64 -2.77 -7.18 -3.54
CA ILE A 64 -2.09 -8.21 -4.32
C ILE A 64 -2.29 -7.90 -5.81
N TYR A 65 -1.24 -8.06 -6.59
CA TYR A 65 -1.26 -7.86 -8.03
C TYR A 65 -0.32 -8.85 -8.74
N ARG A 66 -0.59 -9.08 -10.03
CA ARG A 66 0.26 -9.92 -10.88
C ARG A 66 1.06 -9.04 -11.84
N TYR A 67 2.36 -9.26 -11.88
CA TYR A 67 3.26 -8.58 -12.80
C TYR A 67 4.32 -9.56 -13.31
N ASP A 68 4.50 -9.62 -14.63
CA ASP A 68 5.45 -10.53 -15.29
C ASP A 68 5.32 -11.99 -14.80
N GLY A 69 4.08 -12.47 -14.73
CA GLY A 69 3.78 -13.84 -14.31
C GLY A 69 3.94 -14.12 -12.81
N GLN A 70 4.38 -13.16 -12.01
CA GLN A 70 4.60 -13.30 -10.56
C GLN A 70 3.56 -12.51 -9.75
N ASP A 71 3.09 -13.13 -8.67
CA ASP A 71 2.20 -12.47 -7.73
C ASP A 71 3.01 -11.67 -6.71
N ARG A 72 2.63 -10.43 -6.50
CA ARG A 72 3.31 -9.45 -5.65
C ARG A 72 2.31 -8.76 -4.74
N ILE A 73 2.83 -8.15 -3.69
CA ILE A 73 2.06 -7.34 -2.74
C ILE A 73 2.57 -5.92 -2.84
N VAL A 74 1.67 -4.94 -2.86
CA VAL A 74 2.00 -3.54 -2.62
C VAL A 74 1.24 -3.05 -1.39
N ILE A 75 1.94 -2.31 -0.53
CA ILE A 75 1.44 -1.79 0.74
C ILE A 75 1.76 -0.31 0.78
N ASN A 76 0.76 0.51 1.07
CA ASN A 76 0.94 1.93 1.32
C ASN A 76 1.52 2.14 2.73
N GLY A 77 2.05 3.33 3.02
CA GLY A 77 2.67 3.66 4.29
C GLY A 77 3.31 5.04 4.20
N SER A 78 4.21 5.38 5.08
CA SER A 78 5.11 6.53 4.91
C SER A 78 5.98 6.36 3.65
N SER A 79 6.24 5.10 3.32
CA SER A 79 6.73 4.66 2.01
C SER A 79 5.81 3.59 1.42
N VAL A 80 5.53 3.68 0.13
CA VAL A 80 4.88 2.59 -0.60
C VAL A 80 5.89 1.48 -0.81
N CYS A 81 5.61 0.27 -0.33
CA CYS A 81 6.53 -0.86 -0.41
C CYS A 81 5.92 -2.03 -1.18
N ALA A 82 6.75 -2.77 -1.93
CA ALA A 82 6.32 -4.00 -2.57
C ALA A 82 7.15 -5.21 -2.16
N TYR A 83 6.49 -6.37 -2.15
CA TYR A 83 7.05 -7.64 -1.74
C TYR A 83 6.65 -8.76 -2.70
N ASP A 84 7.49 -9.78 -2.80
CA ASP A 84 7.14 -11.04 -3.44
C ASP A 84 6.13 -11.79 -2.58
N LEU A 85 5.01 -12.21 -3.16
CA LEU A 85 3.92 -12.86 -2.41
C LEU A 85 4.32 -14.23 -1.86
N ASN A 86 5.21 -14.95 -2.54
CA ASN A 86 5.54 -16.32 -2.17
C ASN A 86 6.60 -16.42 -1.08
N THR A 87 7.52 -15.45 -1.07
CA THR A 87 8.71 -15.49 -0.21
C THR A 87 8.75 -14.38 0.84
N GLY A 88 7.93 -13.35 0.70
CA GLY A 88 7.99 -12.15 1.53
C GLY A 88 9.19 -11.23 1.21
N ARG A 89 10.00 -11.58 0.19
CA ARG A 89 11.18 -10.78 -0.17
C ARG A 89 10.78 -9.37 -0.57
N PHE A 90 11.42 -8.38 0.05
CA PHE A 90 11.30 -6.98 -0.32
C PHE A 90 11.76 -6.76 -1.77
N LEU A 91 10.99 -5.99 -2.53
CA LEU A 91 11.27 -5.69 -3.94
C LEU A 91 11.67 -4.24 -4.12
N TRP A 92 10.83 -3.30 -3.71
CA TRP A 92 11.08 -1.88 -3.83
C TRP A 92 10.32 -1.06 -2.79
N LYS A 93 10.79 0.17 -2.55
CA LYS A 93 10.06 1.21 -1.82
C LYS A 93 10.02 2.51 -2.61
N CYS A 94 9.03 3.34 -2.33
CA CYS A 94 8.90 4.70 -2.84
C CYS A 94 8.40 5.60 -1.72
N GLY A 95 9.24 6.48 -1.22
CA GLY A 95 8.91 7.44 -0.19
C GLY A 95 8.07 8.61 -0.71
N GLY A 96 7.83 9.58 0.17
CA GLY A 96 7.14 10.83 -0.18
C GLY A 96 5.64 10.85 0.10
N GLN A 97 5.09 9.80 0.68
CA GLN A 97 3.75 9.77 1.24
C GLN A 97 3.71 10.55 2.57
N SER A 98 2.51 10.89 3.05
CA SER A 98 2.36 11.39 4.42
C SER A 98 2.36 10.23 5.43
N LEU A 99 2.56 10.55 6.70
CA LEU A 99 2.39 9.59 7.78
C LEU A 99 0.92 9.14 7.89
N SER A 100 0.68 8.06 8.62
CA SER A 100 -0.66 7.56 8.95
C SER A 100 -1.49 7.22 7.70
N ALA A 101 -0.90 6.53 6.72
CA ALA A 101 -1.60 6.15 5.51
C ALA A 101 -2.74 5.15 5.80
N ILE A 102 -3.91 5.41 5.23
CA ILE A 102 -5.10 4.56 5.35
C ILE A 102 -5.47 3.92 4.00
N PRO A 103 -5.45 4.65 2.86
CA PRO A 103 -5.95 4.13 1.60
C PRO A 103 -5.17 2.92 1.10
N MET A 104 -5.89 1.86 0.74
CA MET A 104 -5.33 0.74 0.00
C MET A 104 -4.90 1.21 -1.40
N PRO A 105 -3.72 0.82 -1.89
CA PRO A 105 -3.29 1.15 -3.25
C PRO A 105 -4.21 0.55 -4.31
N ALA A 106 -4.44 1.27 -5.41
CA ALA A 106 -4.99 0.70 -6.64
C ALA A 106 -3.85 0.25 -7.57
N VAL A 107 -4.11 -0.75 -8.42
CA VAL A 107 -3.11 -1.26 -9.38
C VAL A 107 -3.73 -1.49 -10.73
N GLY A 108 -3.08 -1.02 -11.79
CA GLY A 108 -3.45 -1.24 -13.18
C GLY A 108 -2.53 -0.46 -14.13
N HIS A 109 -2.62 -0.71 -15.42
CA HIS A 109 -1.82 -0.03 -16.47
C HIS A 109 -0.29 -0.09 -16.23
N GLY A 110 0.21 -1.13 -15.54
CA GLY A 110 1.62 -1.21 -15.16
C GLY A 110 2.04 -0.23 -14.06
N LEU A 111 1.07 0.34 -13.34
CA LEU A 111 1.26 1.32 -12.27
C LEU A 111 0.61 0.85 -10.95
N ALA A 112 1.21 1.27 -9.83
CA ALA A 112 0.59 1.28 -8.53
C ALA A 112 0.23 2.73 -8.16
N PHE A 113 -1.01 2.96 -7.75
CA PHE A 113 -1.53 4.27 -7.34
C PHE A 113 -1.69 4.25 -5.82
N ALA A 114 -0.89 5.05 -5.14
CA ALA A 114 -0.92 5.19 -3.70
C ALA A 114 -1.28 6.62 -3.32
N ALA A 115 -2.19 6.78 -2.36
CA ALA A 115 -2.66 8.07 -1.89
C ALA A 115 -2.45 8.21 -0.39
N SER A 116 -2.15 9.42 0.05
CA SER A 116 -2.09 9.80 1.46
C SER A 116 -2.52 11.26 1.60
N GLY A 117 -3.40 11.55 2.57
CA GLY A 117 -4.01 12.88 2.74
C GLY A 117 -3.83 13.47 4.14
N TRP A 118 -3.09 12.83 5.05
CA TRP A 118 -2.88 13.36 6.39
C TRP A 118 -1.88 14.51 6.39
N ARG A 119 -2.35 15.73 6.68
CA ARG A 119 -1.56 16.99 6.71
C ARG A 119 -0.90 17.39 5.39
N LYS A 120 -0.71 16.48 4.46
CA LYS A 120 -0.12 16.73 3.16
C LYS A 120 -0.69 15.75 2.15
N ASP A 121 -1.32 16.28 1.14
CA ASP A 121 -1.85 15.50 0.04
C ASP A 121 -0.72 14.94 -0.83
N LYS A 122 -0.84 13.66 -1.16
CA LYS A 122 0.04 13.02 -2.12
C LYS A 122 -0.66 11.86 -2.83
N VAL A 123 -0.63 11.86 -4.14
CA VAL A 123 -0.91 10.67 -4.94
C VAL A 123 0.32 10.38 -5.80
N HIS A 124 0.84 9.18 -5.72
CA HIS A 124 1.90 8.69 -6.60
C HIS A 124 1.37 7.61 -7.53
N ALA A 125 1.69 7.70 -8.82
CA ALA A 125 1.61 6.61 -9.78
C ALA A 125 3.02 6.04 -10.00
N ILE A 126 3.27 4.86 -9.48
CA ILE A 126 4.60 4.23 -9.42
C ILE A 126 4.65 3.11 -10.46
N ARG A 127 5.67 3.12 -11.33
CA ARG A 127 5.88 2.07 -12.34
C ARG A 127 6.20 0.74 -11.68
N LEU A 128 5.46 -0.30 -12.05
CA LEU A 128 5.70 -1.67 -11.59
C LEU A 128 6.96 -2.27 -12.26
N GLY A 129 7.46 -3.38 -11.70
CA GLY A 129 8.60 -4.09 -12.24
C GLY A 129 9.97 -3.52 -11.86
N GLN A 130 10.00 -2.46 -11.08
CA GLN A 130 11.23 -1.85 -10.56
C GLN A 130 11.73 -2.57 -9.30
N MET A 131 12.97 -2.27 -8.88
CA MET A 131 13.62 -2.82 -7.71
C MET A 131 14.37 -1.73 -6.94
N GLY A 132 14.47 -1.89 -5.61
CA GLY A 132 15.24 -0.99 -4.75
C GLY A 132 14.49 0.27 -4.32
N ASP A 133 15.19 1.36 -4.08
CA ASP A 133 14.59 2.63 -3.67
C ASP A 133 14.22 3.47 -4.90
N LEU A 134 12.92 3.74 -5.04
CA LEU A 134 12.33 4.47 -6.17
C LEU A 134 11.99 5.92 -5.82
N THR A 135 12.32 6.36 -4.60
CA THR A 135 12.03 7.71 -4.12
C THR A 135 12.67 8.74 -5.06
N ASP A 136 11.91 9.75 -5.46
CA ASP A 136 12.33 10.84 -6.34
C ASP A 136 12.98 10.39 -7.67
N SER A 137 12.62 9.18 -8.13
CA SER A 137 13.15 8.59 -9.35
C SER A 137 12.18 8.69 -10.53
N LYS A 138 12.67 8.35 -11.73
CA LYS A 138 11.84 8.21 -12.95
C LYS A 138 10.81 7.08 -12.87
N SER A 139 10.84 6.27 -11.82
CA SER A 139 9.84 5.25 -11.56
C SER A 139 8.50 5.83 -11.11
N ILE A 140 8.49 7.06 -10.61
CA ILE A 140 7.26 7.83 -10.41
C ILE A 140 6.84 8.37 -11.77
N ALA A 141 5.75 7.81 -12.32
CA ALA A 141 5.22 8.22 -13.62
C ALA A 141 4.63 9.64 -13.55
N TRP A 142 3.87 9.91 -12.49
CA TRP A 142 3.30 11.21 -12.17
C TRP A 142 2.92 11.28 -10.69
N SER A 143 2.66 12.49 -10.22
CA SER A 143 2.22 12.77 -8.84
C SER A 143 1.20 13.90 -8.80
N LEU A 144 0.31 13.84 -7.80
CA LEU A 144 -0.55 14.95 -7.42
C LEU A 144 -0.20 15.38 -5.99
N ASP A 145 -0.13 16.68 -5.78
CA ASP A 145 0.13 17.33 -4.48
C ASP A 145 -1.14 17.98 -3.89
N ARG A 146 -2.30 17.69 -4.48
CA ARG A 146 -3.63 18.18 -4.04
C ARG A 146 -4.71 17.21 -4.47
N GLY A 147 -5.76 17.11 -3.64
CA GLY A 147 -6.91 16.28 -3.95
C GLY A 147 -6.66 14.79 -3.67
N ALA A 148 -5.80 14.48 -2.72
CA ALA A 148 -5.55 13.12 -2.30
C ALA A 148 -6.52 12.71 -1.19
N PRO A 149 -7.12 11.52 -1.27
CA PRO A 149 -7.90 10.97 -0.17
C PRO A 149 -7.02 10.65 1.05
N TYR A 150 -7.53 10.91 2.25
CA TYR A 150 -6.91 10.46 3.49
C TYR A 150 -7.47 9.10 3.92
N VAL A 151 -8.79 8.94 3.93
CA VAL A 151 -9.46 7.68 4.33
C VAL A 151 -9.94 6.86 3.13
N PRO A 152 -10.66 7.45 2.13
CA PRO A 152 -11.15 6.67 1.01
C PRO A 152 -10.03 6.08 0.13
N CYS A 153 -10.24 4.86 -0.36
CA CYS A 153 -9.30 4.25 -1.30
C CYS A 153 -9.47 4.82 -2.71
N PRO A 154 -8.38 5.08 -3.45
CA PRO A 154 -8.47 5.38 -4.88
C PRO A 154 -9.08 4.19 -5.63
N MET A 155 -9.93 4.46 -6.61
CA MET A 155 -10.55 3.45 -7.44
C MET A 155 -10.11 3.61 -8.89
N LEU A 156 -9.54 2.55 -9.45
CA LEU A 156 -9.20 2.48 -10.87
C LEU A 156 -10.32 1.77 -11.62
N TRP A 157 -10.86 2.42 -12.65
CA TRP A 157 -11.85 1.83 -13.56
C TRP A 157 -11.59 2.27 -15.00
N GLY A 158 -11.40 1.30 -15.88
CA GLY A 158 -10.96 1.60 -17.23
C GLY A 158 -9.62 2.34 -17.22
N ASP A 159 -9.55 3.48 -17.91
CA ASP A 159 -8.35 4.32 -18.00
C ASP A 159 -8.34 5.46 -16.96
N GLU A 160 -9.26 5.43 -16.00
CA GLU A 160 -9.50 6.52 -15.07
C GLU A 160 -9.27 6.12 -13.62
N LEU A 161 -8.61 6.99 -12.87
CA LEU A 161 -8.44 6.91 -11.42
C LEU A 161 -9.38 7.90 -10.75
N TYR A 162 -10.26 7.38 -9.93
CA TYR A 162 -11.24 8.13 -9.15
C TYR A 162 -10.74 8.37 -7.74
N LEU A 163 -10.82 9.62 -7.29
CA LEU A 163 -10.37 10.07 -5.98
C LEU A 163 -11.52 10.78 -5.25
N LEU A 164 -11.83 10.35 -4.05
CA LEU A 164 -12.79 11.00 -3.16
C LEU A 164 -12.04 11.56 -1.96
N GLU A 165 -11.97 12.89 -1.86
CA GLU A 165 -11.37 13.56 -0.71
C GLU A 165 -12.29 13.51 0.51
N ASP A 166 -11.71 13.57 1.71
CA ASP A 166 -12.49 13.62 2.97
C ASP A 166 -13.32 14.92 3.09
N SER A 167 -12.95 15.95 2.34
CA SER A 167 -13.70 17.18 2.16
C SER A 167 -14.94 17.04 1.25
N SER A 168 -15.26 15.81 0.82
CA SER A 168 -16.37 15.48 -0.09
C SER A 168 -16.16 15.92 -1.55
N PHE A 169 -14.97 16.37 -1.93
CA PHE A 169 -14.65 16.58 -3.34
C PHE A 169 -14.35 15.24 -4.03
N PHE A 170 -14.98 15.06 -5.18
CA PHE A 170 -14.76 13.93 -6.05
C PHE A 170 -14.02 14.37 -7.29
N SER A 171 -12.96 13.69 -7.64
CA SER A 171 -12.18 13.97 -8.85
C SER A 171 -11.88 12.70 -9.63
N CYS A 172 -11.69 12.87 -10.93
CA CYS A 172 -11.32 11.83 -11.87
C CYS A 172 -10.08 12.29 -12.64
N VAL A 173 -9.07 11.43 -12.74
CA VAL A 173 -7.85 11.70 -13.49
C VAL A 173 -7.52 10.52 -14.39
N ARG A 174 -6.89 10.77 -15.54
CA ARG A 174 -6.39 9.69 -16.36
C ARG A 174 -5.27 8.91 -15.64
N ALA A 175 -5.37 7.60 -15.61
CA ALA A 175 -4.45 6.74 -14.90
C ALA A 175 -3.00 6.86 -15.41
N ASN A 176 -2.81 7.06 -16.73
CA ASN A 176 -1.49 7.06 -17.35
C ASN A 176 -0.67 8.32 -17.10
N ASP A 177 -1.29 9.48 -16.91
CA ASP A 177 -0.61 10.78 -16.82
C ASP A 177 -1.10 11.69 -15.70
N GLY A 178 -2.15 11.31 -14.96
CA GLY A 178 -2.72 12.11 -13.87
C GLY A 178 -3.47 13.36 -14.31
N HIS A 179 -3.79 13.51 -15.60
CA HIS A 179 -4.49 14.68 -16.12
C HIS A 179 -5.98 14.61 -15.75
N ARG A 180 -6.52 15.71 -15.23
CA ARG A 180 -7.95 15.88 -14.91
C ARG A 180 -8.79 16.14 -16.12
#